data_c48e0b1524fe6c0aaf463f3ac7688b85
#
_entry.id   c48e0b1524fe6c0aaf463f3ac7688b85
#
_cell.length_a   1.000
_cell.length_b   1.000
_cell.length_c   1.000
_cell.angle_alpha   90.00
_cell.angle_beta   90.00
_cell.angle_gamma   90.00
#
_symmetry.space_group_name_H-M   'P 1'
#
loop_
_entity.id
_entity.type
_entity.pdbx_description
1 polymer ?
#
loop_
_entity_poly.entity_id
_entity_poly.type
_entity_poly.pdbx_seq_one_letter_code
_entity_poly.pdbx_strand_id
1 'polypeptide(L)'
;MRVSVIGCGHLGIPHAAAMAEIGHEVIGVDLDQAKIDRLNAGECPIYEDGLPELLSTHTATGRLRFTTSLAEAAEFADIHFLAVGTPIDADGRSYDTGQVFGAARALAPHLTRPTVVVGKSTVTVGTSRDLGALLARLSPAGEDVEVVWNPEFLREGHAIDDTLRPDRIVVGVPSARAEDAVRQVYAPLLANGIPLFVTDPATAELIKGAANAYLGMKISFINGVADMCTAAGADVQQLTEAIGLDPRIGRGGLNAGPGYGGGCLPKDVRAFTASARTLGANEAATMLRAAEEVNESRPTAALKLIEQTLGRPVDGVRITVWGASFKAGTDDVRESPALAIAALMHQRGATVTVHDPHAVPTALRRHPELDYCETLEASLTAAELIVLATEWPHFREADPKTLAPLVADQVLVDLRNLIDADAWRMAGWTVRQLGRPAQE
;
A
#
# COMPACT_ATOMS: atom_id res chain seq x y z
N MET A 1 -11.49 -1.76 26.77
CA MET A 1 -12.85 -1.66 26.21
C MET A 1 -13.10 -2.86 25.31
N ARG A 2 -14.36 -3.07 24.88
CA ARG A 2 -14.72 -4.06 23.86
C ARG A 2 -14.92 -3.35 22.53
N VAL A 3 -14.27 -3.84 21.49
CA VAL A 3 -14.39 -3.29 20.13
C VAL A 3 -14.55 -4.44 19.12
N SER A 4 -15.23 -4.18 18.02
CA SER A 4 -15.26 -5.11 16.89
C SER A 4 -14.61 -4.51 15.66
N VAL A 5 -14.00 -5.38 14.82
CA VAL A 5 -13.40 -5.01 13.54
C VAL A 5 -14.04 -5.85 12.44
N ILE A 6 -14.79 -5.22 11.56
CA ILE A 6 -15.56 -5.87 10.49
C ILE A 6 -14.79 -5.75 9.17
N GLY A 7 -14.40 -6.89 8.62
CA GLY A 7 -13.49 -7.04 7.49
C GLY A 7 -12.08 -7.40 7.96
N CYS A 8 -11.68 -8.67 7.79
CA CYS A 8 -10.35 -9.20 8.14
C CYS A 8 -9.48 -9.31 6.88
N GLY A 9 -9.13 -8.17 6.30
CA GLY A 9 -8.18 -8.00 5.20
C GLY A 9 -6.88 -7.36 5.67
N HIS A 10 -6.07 -6.83 4.71
CA HIS A 10 -4.79 -6.15 4.98
C HIS A 10 -4.91 -4.95 5.92
N LEU A 11 -6.07 -4.32 6.03
CA LEU A 11 -6.34 -3.28 7.00
C LEU A 11 -6.86 -3.83 8.33
N GLY A 12 -7.87 -4.73 8.25
CA GLY A 12 -8.62 -5.11 9.45
C GLY A 12 -7.87 -6.04 10.39
N ILE A 13 -7.07 -6.98 9.87
CA ILE A 13 -6.30 -7.89 10.72
C ILE A 13 -5.24 -7.13 11.53
N PRO A 14 -4.36 -6.29 10.92
CA PRO A 14 -3.42 -5.48 11.68
C PRO A 14 -4.10 -4.55 12.69
N HIS A 15 -5.22 -3.93 12.30
CA HIS A 15 -5.98 -3.06 13.19
C HIS A 15 -6.54 -3.82 14.40
N ALA A 16 -7.13 -5.00 14.20
CA ALA A 16 -7.66 -5.82 15.28
C ALA A 16 -6.55 -6.29 16.26
N ALA A 17 -5.42 -6.72 15.73
CA ALA A 17 -4.26 -7.12 16.52
C ALA A 17 -3.69 -5.94 17.33
N ALA A 18 -3.54 -4.78 16.71
CA ALA A 18 -3.06 -3.56 17.38
C ALA A 18 -4.03 -3.06 18.45
N MET A 19 -5.36 -3.14 18.24
CA MET A 19 -6.34 -2.80 19.27
C MET A 19 -6.26 -3.76 20.47
N ALA A 20 -5.99 -5.04 20.24
CA ALA A 20 -5.76 -6.01 21.30
C ALA A 20 -4.46 -5.70 22.06
N GLU A 21 -3.37 -5.31 21.35
CA GLU A 21 -2.09 -4.93 21.93
C GLU A 21 -2.19 -3.72 22.86
N ILE A 22 -2.96 -2.69 22.48
CA ILE A 22 -3.17 -1.52 23.35
C ILE A 22 -4.18 -1.75 24.48
N GLY A 23 -4.66 -3.00 24.67
CA GLY A 23 -5.39 -3.42 25.86
C GLY A 23 -6.90 -3.56 25.69
N HIS A 24 -7.45 -3.57 24.49
CA HIS A 24 -8.87 -3.82 24.23
C HIS A 24 -9.16 -5.33 24.13
N GLU A 25 -10.39 -5.74 24.46
CA GLU A 25 -10.96 -7.00 24.03
C GLU A 25 -11.51 -6.82 22.61
N VAL A 26 -11.11 -7.67 21.68
CA VAL A 26 -11.39 -7.46 20.25
C VAL A 26 -12.07 -8.68 19.64
N ILE A 27 -13.11 -8.42 18.83
CA ILE A 27 -13.70 -9.44 17.96
C ILE A 27 -13.55 -9.00 16.49
N GLY A 28 -12.83 -9.79 15.69
CA GLY A 28 -12.74 -9.62 14.25
C GLY A 28 -13.89 -10.37 13.56
N VAL A 29 -14.45 -9.77 12.51
CA VAL A 29 -15.54 -10.38 11.72
C VAL A 29 -15.18 -10.43 10.25
N ASP A 30 -15.31 -11.61 9.64
CA ASP A 30 -15.20 -11.78 8.18
C ASP A 30 -16.22 -12.82 7.70
N LEU A 31 -16.59 -12.78 6.44
CA LEU A 31 -17.54 -13.73 5.86
C LEU A 31 -16.91 -15.08 5.52
N ASP A 32 -15.59 -15.15 5.40
CA ASP A 32 -14.81 -16.33 5.02
C ASP A 32 -14.51 -17.19 6.27
N GLN A 33 -15.26 -18.29 6.43
CA GLN A 33 -15.08 -19.22 7.55
C GLN A 33 -13.67 -19.83 7.60
N ALA A 34 -13.09 -20.18 6.44
CA ALA A 34 -11.75 -20.77 6.41
C ALA A 34 -10.68 -19.78 6.90
N LYS A 35 -10.84 -18.49 6.55
CA LYS A 35 -10.00 -17.42 7.08
C LYS A 35 -10.18 -17.25 8.59
N ILE A 36 -11.41 -17.27 9.09
CA ILE A 36 -11.72 -17.16 10.53
C ILE A 36 -11.11 -18.31 11.31
N ASP A 37 -11.19 -19.53 10.79
CA ASP A 37 -10.61 -20.72 11.46
C ASP A 37 -9.08 -20.60 11.58
N ARG A 38 -8.41 -20.15 10.50
CA ARG A 38 -6.97 -19.90 10.51
C ARG A 38 -6.56 -18.80 11.49
N LEU A 39 -7.29 -17.69 11.49
CA LEU A 39 -7.03 -16.56 12.39
C LEU A 39 -7.21 -16.95 13.85
N ASN A 40 -8.24 -17.76 14.19
CA ASN A 40 -8.45 -18.29 15.55
C ASN A 40 -7.38 -19.31 15.95
N ALA A 41 -6.75 -19.99 14.98
CA ALA A 41 -5.57 -20.83 15.22
C ALA A 41 -4.28 -20.01 15.41
N GLY A 42 -4.34 -18.68 15.31
CA GLY A 42 -3.17 -17.81 15.39
C GLY A 42 -2.35 -17.74 14.09
N GLU A 43 -2.89 -18.26 12.98
CA GLU A 43 -2.21 -18.21 11.67
C GLU A 43 -2.45 -16.86 10.98
N CYS A 44 -1.37 -16.25 10.49
CA CYS A 44 -1.45 -15.01 9.74
C CYS A 44 -1.63 -15.31 8.24
N PRO A 45 -2.74 -14.87 7.60
CA PRO A 45 -2.98 -15.14 6.18
C PRO A 45 -2.32 -14.13 5.24
N ILE A 46 -1.65 -13.11 5.74
CA ILE A 46 -0.98 -12.05 4.98
C ILE A 46 0.46 -11.88 5.47
N TYR A 47 1.35 -11.40 4.59
CA TYR A 47 2.70 -11.04 4.99
C TYR A 47 2.72 -9.62 5.56
N GLU A 48 3.05 -9.50 6.85
CA GLU A 48 3.16 -8.22 7.57
C GLU A 48 4.05 -8.41 8.81
N ASP A 49 5.10 -7.61 8.93
CA ASP A 49 6.06 -7.71 10.03
C ASP A 49 5.40 -7.48 11.40
N GLY A 50 5.71 -8.37 12.37
CA GLY A 50 5.20 -8.30 13.74
C GLY A 50 3.75 -8.76 13.91
N LEU A 51 3.01 -8.97 12.82
CA LEU A 51 1.60 -9.39 12.90
C LEU A 51 1.43 -10.84 13.36
N PRO A 52 2.23 -11.84 12.90
CA PRO A 52 2.09 -13.23 13.36
C PRO A 52 2.22 -13.36 14.88
N GLU A 53 3.18 -12.66 15.49
CA GLU A 53 3.44 -12.68 16.92
C GLU A 53 2.27 -12.09 17.73
N LEU A 54 1.71 -10.96 17.28
CA LEU A 54 0.55 -10.34 17.92
C LEU A 54 -0.70 -11.21 17.81
N LEU A 55 -0.96 -11.79 16.63
CA LEU A 55 -2.08 -12.70 16.43
C LEU A 55 -1.97 -13.91 17.38
N SER A 56 -0.83 -14.60 17.39
CA SER A 56 -0.60 -15.76 18.25
C SER A 56 -0.78 -15.40 19.73
N THR A 57 -0.19 -14.27 20.17
CA THR A 57 -0.26 -13.85 21.58
C THR A 57 -1.70 -13.54 22.01
N HIS A 58 -2.43 -12.76 21.20
CA HIS A 58 -3.74 -12.27 21.63
C HIS A 58 -4.87 -13.27 21.39
N THR A 59 -4.74 -14.17 20.42
CA THR A 59 -5.67 -15.32 20.28
C THR A 59 -5.49 -16.32 21.41
N ALA A 60 -4.24 -16.66 21.79
CA ALA A 60 -3.96 -17.56 22.90
C ALA A 60 -4.48 -17.04 24.25
N THR A 61 -4.47 -15.72 24.48
CA THR A 61 -5.02 -15.10 25.70
C THR A 61 -6.53 -14.88 25.66
N GLY A 62 -7.18 -15.10 24.52
CA GLY A 62 -8.60 -14.80 24.29
C GLY A 62 -8.93 -13.30 24.22
N ARG A 63 -7.93 -12.42 24.21
CA ARG A 63 -8.13 -10.98 24.03
C ARG A 63 -8.55 -10.61 22.62
N LEU A 64 -8.11 -11.37 21.63
CA LEU A 64 -8.51 -11.29 20.23
C LEU A 64 -9.15 -12.61 19.81
N ARG A 65 -10.31 -12.57 19.20
CA ARG A 65 -10.98 -13.70 18.59
C ARG A 65 -11.69 -13.30 17.31
N PHE A 66 -12.03 -14.26 16.49
CA PHE A 66 -12.65 -14.01 15.20
C PHE A 66 -13.93 -14.82 15.03
N THR A 67 -14.90 -14.27 14.30
CA THR A 67 -16.22 -14.88 14.05
C THR A 67 -16.75 -14.50 12.67
N THR A 68 -17.70 -15.26 12.16
CA THR A 68 -18.50 -14.87 10.99
C THR A 68 -19.81 -14.17 11.38
N SER A 69 -20.10 -14.06 12.70
CA SER A 69 -21.39 -13.57 13.20
C SER A 69 -21.35 -12.07 13.55
N LEU A 70 -22.06 -11.27 12.76
CA LEU A 70 -22.29 -9.85 13.08
C LEU A 70 -23.20 -9.66 14.31
N ALA A 71 -24.11 -10.60 14.57
CA ALA A 71 -24.93 -10.57 15.78
C ALA A 71 -24.08 -10.69 17.05
N GLU A 72 -23.13 -11.63 17.06
CA GLU A 72 -22.17 -11.79 18.13
C GLU A 72 -21.31 -10.54 18.34
N ALA A 73 -20.83 -9.91 17.26
CA ALA A 73 -20.06 -8.68 17.32
C ALA A 73 -20.87 -7.51 17.89
N ALA A 74 -22.13 -7.37 17.50
CA ALA A 74 -23.03 -6.32 17.99
C ALA A 74 -23.38 -6.51 19.48
N GLU A 75 -23.54 -7.76 19.95
CA GLU A 75 -23.73 -8.06 21.37
C GLU A 75 -22.46 -7.76 22.18
N PHE A 76 -21.31 -8.09 21.62
CA PHE A 76 -19.99 -7.98 22.29
C PHE A 76 -19.55 -6.53 22.52
N ALA A 77 -19.74 -5.64 21.54
CA ALA A 77 -19.16 -4.29 21.54
C ALA A 77 -20.20 -3.20 21.26
N ASP A 78 -19.88 -1.98 21.67
CA ASP A 78 -20.62 -0.75 21.33
C ASP A 78 -19.84 0.12 20.32
N ILE A 79 -18.66 -0.30 19.93
CA ILE A 79 -17.82 0.38 18.92
C ILE A 79 -17.41 -0.65 17.87
N HIS A 80 -17.78 -0.37 16.62
CA HIS A 80 -17.57 -1.26 15.48
C HIS A 80 -16.76 -0.57 14.39
N PHE A 81 -15.54 -1.05 14.12
CA PHE A 81 -14.71 -0.57 13.03
C PHE A 81 -15.11 -1.27 11.72
N LEU A 82 -15.41 -0.50 10.67
CA LEU A 82 -15.61 -1.01 9.32
C LEU A 82 -14.28 -0.91 8.56
N ALA A 83 -13.64 -2.04 8.34
CA ALA A 83 -12.33 -2.18 7.67
C ALA A 83 -12.43 -3.03 6.40
N VAL A 84 -13.57 -2.99 5.73
CA VAL A 84 -13.84 -3.74 4.50
C VAL A 84 -13.21 -3.09 3.28
N GLY A 85 -13.00 -3.85 2.20
CA GLY A 85 -12.40 -3.36 0.97
C GLY A 85 -13.28 -2.33 0.24
N THR A 86 -12.62 -1.37 -0.41
CA THR A 86 -13.23 -0.40 -1.34
C THR A 86 -12.45 -0.46 -2.65
N PRO A 87 -12.68 -1.49 -3.49
CA PRO A 87 -12.03 -1.58 -4.79
C PRO A 87 -12.46 -0.42 -5.68
N ILE A 88 -11.79 -0.26 -6.81
CA ILE A 88 -12.26 0.64 -7.87
C ILE A 88 -13.53 0.05 -8.48
N ASP A 89 -14.49 0.92 -8.81
CA ASP A 89 -15.72 0.55 -9.52
C ASP A 89 -15.43 0.01 -10.94
N ALA A 90 -16.47 -0.53 -11.58
CA ALA A 90 -16.36 -1.11 -12.91
C ALA A 90 -15.91 -0.09 -13.99
N ASP A 91 -16.15 1.20 -13.76
CA ASP A 91 -15.74 2.28 -14.66
C ASP A 91 -14.29 2.73 -14.43
N GLY A 92 -13.61 2.17 -13.43
CA GLY A 92 -12.21 2.45 -13.11
C GLY A 92 -11.97 3.84 -12.48
N ARG A 93 -13.02 4.51 -11.98
CA ARG A 93 -12.97 5.94 -11.65
C ARG A 93 -13.34 6.31 -10.22
N SER A 94 -14.07 5.45 -9.49
CA SER A 94 -14.53 5.76 -8.15
C SER A 94 -14.32 4.59 -7.21
N TYR A 95 -14.51 4.78 -5.91
CA TYR A 95 -14.53 3.67 -4.96
C TYR A 95 -15.86 2.94 -5.05
N ASP A 96 -15.83 1.61 -5.20
CA ASP A 96 -16.99 0.78 -4.93
C ASP A 96 -17.17 0.65 -3.41
N THR A 97 -18.15 1.35 -2.88
CA THR A 97 -18.52 1.32 -1.46
C THR A 97 -19.53 0.21 -1.12
N GLY A 98 -19.83 -0.67 -2.05
CA GLY A 98 -20.81 -1.75 -1.89
C GLY A 98 -20.53 -2.64 -0.68
N GLN A 99 -19.28 -2.96 -0.40
CA GLN A 99 -18.88 -3.73 0.78
C GLN A 99 -19.12 -2.94 2.09
N VAL A 100 -18.84 -1.64 2.11
CA VAL A 100 -19.08 -0.76 3.29
C VAL A 100 -20.57 -0.73 3.64
N PHE A 101 -21.40 -0.42 2.65
CA PHE A 101 -22.87 -0.39 2.83
C PHE A 101 -23.45 -1.78 3.08
N GLY A 102 -22.86 -2.84 2.49
CA GLY A 102 -23.25 -4.23 2.72
C GLY A 102 -23.02 -4.66 4.17
N ALA A 103 -21.82 -4.40 4.69
CA ALA A 103 -21.44 -4.69 6.08
C ALA A 103 -22.35 -3.91 7.06
N ALA A 104 -22.59 -2.64 6.78
CA ALA A 104 -23.48 -1.81 7.61
C ALA A 104 -24.94 -2.30 7.60
N ARG A 105 -25.49 -2.67 6.43
CA ARG A 105 -26.85 -3.25 6.33
C ARG A 105 -26.97 -4.55 7.11
N ALA A 106 -25.94 -5.39 7.06
CA ALA A 106 -25.94 -6.66 7.77
C ALA A 106 -25.76 -6.49 9.28
N LEU A 107 -25.02 -5.48 9.73
CA LEU A 107 -24.83 -5.15 11.14
C LEU A 107 -26.06 -4.47 11.77
N ALA A 108 -26.70 -3.57 11.03
CA ALA A 108 -27.74 -2.67 11.53
C ALA A 108 -28.87 -3.36 12.33
N PRO A 109 -29.47 -4.50 11.90
CA PRO A 109 -30.56 -5.17 12.65
C PRO A 109 -30.17 -5.62 14.06
N HIS A 110 -28.86 -5.74 14.35
CA HIS A 110 -28.35 -6.18 15.63
C HIS A 110 -27.97 -5.03 16.58
N LEU A 111 -27.97 -3.78 16.10
CA LEU A 111 -27.65 -2.60 16.90
C LEU A 111 -28.87 -2.16 17.68
N THR A 112 -29.03 -2.65 18.92
CA THR A 112 -30.23 -2.42 19.79
C THR A 112 -30.00 -1.37 20.87
N ARG A 113 -28.78 -0.79 20.95
CA ARG A 113 -28.37 0.18 21.97
C ARG A 113 -27.50 1.29 21.35
N PRO A 114 -27.24 2.39 22.06
CA PRO A 114 -26.34 3.45 21.58
C PRO A 114 -25.00 2.90 21.15
N THR A 115 -24.62 3.17 19.91
CA THR A 115 -23.49 2.53 19.24
C THR A 115 -22.71 3.52 18.39
N VAL A 116 -21.40 3.36 18.30
CA VAL A 116 -20.54 4.12 17.36
C VAL A 116 -19.99 3.17 16.30
N VAL A 117 -20.31 3.46 15.03
CA VAL A 117 -19.73 2.76 13.87
C VAL A 117 -18.63 3.63 13.30
N VAL A 118 -17.40 3.08 13.23
CA VAL A 118 -16.20 3.81 12.83
C VAL A 118 -15.76 3.33 11.44
N GLY A 119 -15.94 4.14 10.41
CA GLY A 119 -15.44 3.84 9.07
C GLY A 119 -13.93 4.08 8.98
N LYS A 120 -13.18 3.06 8.55
CA LYS A 120 -11.72 3.15 8.29
C LYS A 120 -11.38 3.09 6.83
N SER A 121 -12.23 2.51 6.00
CA SER A 121 -12.00 2.34 4.58
C SER A 121 -11.88 3.69 3.86
N THR A 122 -11.11 3.73 2.76
CA THR A 122 -11.01 4.92 1.92
C THR A 122 -12.25 5.03 1.03
N VAL A 123 -12.94 6.17 1.07
CA VAL A 123 -14.23 6.35 0.40
C VAL A 123 -14.35 7.74 -0.25
N THR A 124 -15.42 7.92 -1.03
CA THR A 124 -15.82 9.23 -1.55
C THR A 124 -16.48 10.06 -0.46
N VAL A 125 -16.33 11.38 -0.55
CA VAL A 125 -16.95 12.35 0.37
C VAL A 125 -18.46 12.20 0.39
N GLY A 126 -19.03 12.21 1.60
CA GLY A 126 -20.46 12.04 1.86
C GLY A 126 -20.85 10.60 2.22
N THR A 127 -19.95 9.63 2.10
CA THR A 127 -20.22 8.23 2.46
C THR A 127 -20.63 8.08 3.92
N SER A 128 -19.96 8.76 4.85
CA SER A 128 -20.28 8.72 6.29
C SER A 128 -21.69 9.24 6.59
N ARG A 129 -22.12 10.33 5.92
CA ARG A 129 -23.47 10.87 6.04
C ARG A 129 -24.52 9.86 5.57
N ASP A 130 -24.31 9.28 4.38
CA ASP A 130 -25.27 8.35 3.77
C ASP A 130 -25.31 7.03 4.56
N LEU A 131 -24.18 6.62 5.12
CA LEU A 131 -24.07 5.47 6.01
C LEU A 131 -24.83 5.72 7.33
N GLY A 132 -24.67 6.91 7.93
CA GLY A 132 -25.41 7.31 9.14
C GLY A 132 -26.91 7.29 8.92
N ALA A 133 -27.39 7.86 7.81
CA ALA A 133 -28.81 7.81 7.45
C ALA A 133 -29.32 6.37 7.21
N LEU A 134 -28.49 5.50 6.63
CA LEU A 134 -28.85 4.08 6.46
C LEU A 134 -28.98 3.38 7.82
N LEU A 135 -27.98 3.53 8.69
CA LEU A 135 -27.95 2.88 10.01
C LEU A 135 -29.09 3.37 10.91
N ALA A 136 -29.33 4.67 10.97
CA ALA A 136 -30.46 5.24 11.73
C ALA A 136 -31.81 4.67 11.29
N ARG A 137 -31.99 4.39 10.00
CA ARG A 137 -33.21 3.80 9.45
C ARG A 137 -33.36 2.32 9.73
N LEU A 138 -32.27 1.55 9.71
CA LEU A 138 -32.32 0.09 9.75
C LEU A 138 -32.03 -0.51 11.11
N SER A 139 -31.40 0.24 12.03
CA SER A 139 -31.10 -0.28 13.36
C SER A 139 -32.25 -0.06 14.33
N PRO A 140 -32.50 -1.00 15.26
CA PRO A 140 -33.49 -0.79 16.35
C PRO A 140 -33.14 0.39 17.25
N ALA A 141 -31.85 0.73 17.40
CA ALA A 141 -31.41 1.89 18.19
C ALA A 141 -31.60 3.24 17.45
N GLY A 142 -31.95 3.22 16.16
CA GLY A 142 -32.25 4.43 15.39
C GLY A 142 -31.12 5.46 15.38
N GLU A 143 -31.44 6.71 15.73
CA GLU A 143 -30.47 7.83 15.75
C GLU A 143 -29.41 7.72 16.86
N ASP A 144 -29.55 6.79 17.78
CA ASP A 144 -28.50 6.50 18.77
C ASP A 144 -27.28 5.76 18.16
N VAL A 145 -27.36 5.34 16.88
CA VAL A 145 -26.23 4.84 16.12
C VAL A 145 -25.56 5.99 15.38
N GLU A 146 -24.34 6.32 15.77
CA GLU A 146 -23.56 7.40 15.16
C GLU A 146 -22.42 6.86 14.30
N VAL A 147 -22.11 7.56 13.21
CA VAL A 147 -21.01 7.20 12.31
C VAL A 147 -19.87 8.20 12.47
N VAL A 148 -18.69 7.68 12.79
CA VAL A 148 -17.42 8.39 12.81
C VAL A 148 -16.61 7.99 11.59
N TRP A 149 -15.88 8.91 10.98
CA TRP A 149 -14.89 8.56 9.95
C TRP A 149 -13.48 8.70 10.48
N ASN A 150 -12.76 7.58 10.53
CA ASN A 150 -11.40 7.49 11.02
C ASN A 150 -10.52 6.84 9.94
N PRO A 151 -10.09 7.61 8.93
CA PRO A 151 -9.26 7.07 7.86
C PRO A 151 -7.96 6.49 8.41
N GLU A 152 -7.46 5.46 7.73
CA GLU A 152 -6.16 4.85 8.01
C GLU A 152 -5.05 5.52 7.17
N PHE A 153 -3.82 5.47 7.66
CA PHE A 153 -2.63 5.96 6.96
C PHE A 153 -1.53 4.91 6.96
N LEU A 154 -1.91 3.64 6.97
CA LEU A 154 -1.02 2.49 7.04
C LEU A 154 -0.18 2.36 5.77
N ARG A 155 1.02 1.84 5.95
CA ARG A 155 1.88 1.36 4.87
C ARG A 155 1.97 -0.16 4.98
N GLU A 156 1.61 -0.89 3.94
CA GLU A 156 1.83 -2.34 3.88
C GLU A 156 3.30 -2.66 4.20
N GLY A 157 3.57 -3.70 5.00
CA GLY A 157 4.88 -4.01 5.56
C GLY A 157 5.28 -3.19 6.79
N HIS A 158 4.45 -2.24 7.21
CA HIS A 158 4.62 -1.42 8.41
C HIS A 158 3.30 -1.19 9.15
N ALA A 159 2.24 -1.98 8.85
CA ALA A 159 0.89 -1.70 9.32
C ALA A 159 0.77 -1.77 10.85
N ILE A 160 1.50 -2.66 11.50
CA ILE A 160 1.52 -2.76 12.97
C ILE A 160 2.16 -1.52 13.58
N ASP A 161 3.34 -1.11 13.09
CA ASP A 161 4.03 0.07 13.59
C ASP A 161 3.22 1.35 13.35
N ASP A 162 2.69 1.51 12.14
CA ASP A 162 1.84 2.65 11.76
C ASP A 162 0.51 2.70 12.55
N THR A 163 0.02 1.56 13.07
CA THR A 163 -1.19 1.54 13.92
C THR A 163 -0.86 1.82 15.37
N LEU A 164 0.26 1.31 15.90
CA LEU A 164 0.65 1.47 17.30
C LEU A 164 1.37 2.80 17.56
N ARG A 165 2.07 3.34 16.57
CA ARG A 165 2.85 4.59 16.63
C ARG A 165 2.55 5.49 15.42
N PRO A 166 1.27 5.83 15.15
CA PRO A 166 0.93 6.68 14.02
C PRO A 166 1.45 8.11 14.22
N ASP A 167 1.82 8.78 13.13
CA ASP A 167 2.17 10.21 13.15
C ASP A 167 1.01 11.07 13.64
N ARG A 168 -0.23 10.65 13.39
CA ARG A 168 -1.48 11.28 13.82
C ARG A 168 -2.64 10.30 13.71
N ILE A 169 -3.68 10.56 14.49
CA ILE A 169 -5.00 9.94 14.36
C ILE A 169 -5.96 11.03 13.88
N VAL A 170 -6.72 10.78 12.81
CA VAL A 170 -7.74 11.70 12.29
C VAL A 170 -9.11 11.10 12.54
N VAL A 171 -10.04 11.88 13.09
CA VAL A 171 -11.41 11.46 13.33
C VAL A 171 -12.39 12.55 12.89
N GLY A 172 -13.32 12.20 12.02
CA GLY A 172 -14.46 13.02 11.65
C GLY A 172 -15.66 12.58 12.48
N VAL A 173 -16.15 13.45 13.36
CA VAL A 173 -17.19 13.11 14.34
C VAL A 173 -18.46 13.92 14.13
N PRO A 174 -19.65 13.32 14.29
CA PRO A 174 -20.92 14.03 14.20
C PRO A 174 -21.32 14.71 15.52
N SER A 175 -20.77 14.28 16.66
CA SER A 175 -21.18 14.75 17.99
C SER A 175 -20.04 14.62 19.02
N ALA A 176 -20.19 15.31 20.16
CA ALA A 176 -19.29 15.17 21.31
C ALA A 176 -19.30 13.74 21.90
N ARG A 177 -20.46 13.06 21.90
CA ARG A 177 -20.57 11.67 22.37
C ARG A 177 -19.70 10.73 21.52
N ALA A 178 -19.77 10.87 20.20
CA ALA A 178 -18.98 10.09 19.27
C ALA A 178 -17.49 10.39 19.42
N GLU A 179 -17.12 11.67 19.64
CA GLU A 179 -15.75 12.07 19.92
C GLU A 179 -15.21 11.41 21.20
N ASP A 180 -15.96 11.48 22.30
CA ASP A 180 -15.59 10.89 23.59
C ASP A 180 -15.37 9.36 23.48
N ALA A 181 -16.24 8.67 22.74
CA ALA A 181 -16.11 7.23 22.51
C ALA A 181 -14.81 6.88 21.78
N VAL A 182 -14.46 7.60 20.72
CA VAL A 182 -13.23 7.36 19.95
C VAL A 182 -11.98 7.76 20.75
N ARG A 183 -12.05 8.86 21.53
CA ARG A 183 -10.97 9.24 22.44
C ARG A 183 -10.68 8.15 23.47
N GLN A 184 -11.69 7.48 24.00
CA GLN A 184 -11.51 6.35 24.92
C GLN A 184 -10.84 5.16 24.24
N VAL A 185 -11.19 4.83 22.99
CA VAL A 185 -10.52 3.77 22.23
C VAL A 185 -9.04 4.08 22.07
N TYR A 186 -8.70 5.29 21.66
CA TYR A 186 -7.32 5.67 21.39
C TYR A 186 -6.57 6.22 22.62
N ALA A 187 -7.19 6.23 23.83
CA ALA A 187 -6.58 6.77 25.04
C ALA A 187 -5.15 6.25 25.32
N PRO A 188 -4.83 4.95 25.13
CA PRO A 188 -3.45 4.48 25.33
C PRO A 188 -2.44 5.10 24.36
N LEU A 189 -2.83 5.35 23.12
CA LEU A 189 -1.97 6.00 22.12
C LEU A 189 -1.84 7.50 22.39
N LEU A 190 -2.93 8.15 22.76
CA LEU A 190 -2.93 9.58 23.11
C LEU A 190 -2.08 9.87 24.36
N ALA A 191 -2.07 8.96 25.33
CA ALA A 191 -1.21 9.04 26.50
C ALA A 191 0.29 8.98 26.15
N ASN A 192 0.64 8.39 25.01
CA ASN A 192 1.99 8.35 24.46
C ASN A 192 2.32 9.58 23.58
N GLY A 193 1.47 10.61 23.58
CA GLY A 193 1.71 11.87 22.86
C GLY A 193 1.31 11.85 21.38
N ILE A 194 0.65 10.80 20.91
CA ILE A 194 0.13 10.75 19.53
C ILE A 194 -0.96 11.82 19.34
N PRO A 195 -0.82 12.74 18.36
CA PRO A 195 -1.81 13.79 18.15
C PRO A 195 -3.13 13.23 17.59
N LEU A 196 -4.26 13.67 18.15
CA LEU A 196 -5.59 13.42 17.64
C LEU A 196 -6.12 14.69 16.96
N PHE A 197 -6.38 14.58 15.65
CA PHE A 197 -6.99 15.64 14.88
C PHE A 197 -8.50 15.36 14.73
N VAL A 198 -9.32 16.16 15.41
CA VAL A 198 -10.77 16.06 15.39
C VAL A 198 -11.34 17.05 14.37
N THR A 199 -12.23 16.59 13.51
CA THR A 199 -12.86 17.39 12.46
C THR A 199 -14.27 16.87 12.15
N ASP A 200 -14.94 17.43 11.15
CA ASP A 200 -16.19 16.89 10.62
C ASP A 200 -15.92 15.65 9.72
N PRO A 201 -16.94 14.79 9.51
CA PRO A 201 -16.78 13.57 8.74
C PRO A 201 -16.34 13.78 7.28
N ALA A 202 -16.86 14.81 6.60
CA ALA A 202 -16.52 15.07 5.20
C ALA A 202 -15.05 15.49 5.04
N THR A 203 -14.54 16.31 5.96
CA THR A 203 -13.12 16.67 6.02
C THR A 203 -12.24 15.43 6.27
N ALA A 204 -12.64 14.53 7.19
CA ALA A 204 -11.89 13.31 7.48
C ALA A 204 -11.83 12.37 6.25
N GLU A 205 -12.92 12.22 5.49
CA GLU A 205 -12.97 11.49 4.23
C GLU A 205 -11.99 12.08 3.18
N LEU A 206 -11.96 13.40 3.05
CA LEU A 206 -11.07 14.10 2.11
C LEU A 206 -9.60 13.99 2.48
N ILE A 207 -9.26 14.04 3.78
CA ILE A 207 -7.86 14.02 4.24
C ILE A 207 -7.12 12.79 3.73
N LYS A 208 -7.75 11.61 3.73
CA LYS A 208 -7.12 10.37 3.25
C LYS A 208 -6.82 10.45 1.75
N GLY A 209 -7.82 10.81 0.95
CA GLY A 209 -7.67 10.95 -0.49
C GLY A 209 -6.61 12.01 -0.86
N ALA A 210 -6.64 13.16 -0.20
CA ALA A 210 -5.69 14.24 -0.42
C ALA A 210 -4.25 13.83 -0.07
N ALA A 211 -4.05 13.11 1.05
CA ALA A 211 -2.71 12.63 1.44
C ALA A 211 -2.14 11.67 0.40
N ASN A 212 -2.92 10.67 -0.02
CA ASN A 212 -2.45 9.69 -1.01
C ASN A 212 -2.25 10.32 -2.39
N ALA A 213 -3.15 11.23 -2.81
CA ALA A 213 -3.01 11.98 -4.05
C ALA A 213 -1.73 12.84 -4.06
N TYR A 214 -1.44 13.52 -2.97
CA TYR A 214 -0.21 14.32 -2.84
C TYR A 214 1.05 13.45 -2.87
N LEU A 215 1.05 12.29 -2.21
CA LEU A 215 2.17 11.33 -2.27
C LEU A 215 2.38 10.83 -3.70
N GLY A 216 1.32 10.47 -4.43
CA GLY A 216 1.40 10.09 -5.83
C GLY A 216 1.98 11.19 -6.71
N MET A 217 1.55 12.45 -6.50
CA MET A 217 2.12 13.62 -7.19
C MET A 217 3.61 13.81 -6.88
N LYS A 218 4.06 13.68 -5.63
CA LYS A 218 5.48 13.80 -5.26
C LYS A 218 6.33 12.76 -5.99
N ILE A 219 5.88 11.50 -6.03
CA ILE A 219 6.60 10.41 -6.70
C ILE A 219 6.62 10.66 -8.22
N SER A 220 5.52 11.05 -8.82
CA SER A 220 5.47 11.38 -10.25
C SER A 220 6.34 12.59 -10.59
N PHE A 221 6.33 13.62 -9.76
CA PHE A 221 7.18 14.80 -9.92
C PHE A 221 8.67 14.41 -9.96
N ILE A 222 9.13 13.65 -8.96
CA ILE A 222 10.56 13.30 -8.93
C ILE A 222 10.95 12.31 -10.04
N ASN A 223 10.04 11.48 -10.51
CA ASN A 223 10.27 10.61 -11.65
C ASN A 223 10.45 11.44 -12.96
N GLY A 224 9.64 12.48 -13.15
CA GLY A 224 9.82 13.41 -14.26
C GLY A 224 11.14 14.20 -14.16
N VAL A 225 11.53 14.60 -12.94
CA VAL A 225 12.83 15.27 -12.69
C VAL A 225 14.00 14.30 -12.93
N ALA A 226 13.85 13.01 -12.62
CA ALA A 226 14.87 11.99 -12.91
C ALA A 226 15.15 11.90 -14.44
N ASP A 227 14.12 12.00 -15.28
CA ASP A 227 14.30 12.03 -16.73
C ASP A 227 15.08 13.30 -17.16
N MET A 228 14.81 14.45 -16.53
CA MET A 228 15.57 15.68 -16.76
C MET A 228 17.03 15.53 -16.32
N CYS A 229 17.29 14.91 -15.14
CA CYS A 229 18.65 14.64 -14.66
C CYS A 229 19.41 13.76 -15.66
N THR A 230 18.79 12.70 -16.17
CA THR A 230 19.39 11.82 -17.18
C THR A 230 19.78 12.62 -18.44
N ALA A 231 18.91 13.50 -18.92
CA ALA A 231 19.15 14.30 -20.12
C ALA A 231 20.22 15.38 -19.92
N ALA A 232 20.30 15.94 -18.71
CA ALA A 232 21.25 17.01 -18.36
C ALA A 232 22.60 16.50 -17.83
N GLY A 233 22.78 15.18 -17.61
CA GLY A 233 23.97 14.63 -16.97
C GLY A 233 24.04 14.93 -15.46
N ALA A 234 22.90 15.18 -14.80
CA ALA A 234 22.80 15.46 -13.38
C ALA A 234 22.45 14.18 -12.58
N ASP A 235 22.55 14.26 -11.25
CA ASP A 235 22.27 13.17 -10.31
C ASP A 235 20.97 13.46 -9.55
N VAL A 236 19.92 12.65 -9.74
CA VAL A 236 18.64 12.81 -9.08
C VAL A 236 18.72 12.57 -7.57
N GLN A 237 19.63 11.73 -7.09
CA GLN A 237 19.78 11.49 -5.65
C GLN A 237 20.30 12.73 -4.94
N GLN A 238 21.38 13.33 -5.45
CA GLN A 238 21.90 14.60 -4.91
C GLN A 238 20.86 15.72 -4.99
N LEU A 239 20.11 15.78 -6.10
CA LEU A 239 19.03 16.75 -6.25
C LEU A 239 17.95 16.56 -5.17
N THR A 240 17.48 15.32 -4.94
CA THR A 240 16.44 15.04 -3.95
C THR A 240 16.89 15.25 -2.51
N GLU A 241 18.16 14.98 -2.22
CA GLU A 241 18.76 15.32 -0.92
C GLU A 241 18.73 16.83 -0.70
N ALA A 242 19.19 17.60 -1.68
CA ALA A 242 19.27 19.06 -1.58
C ALA A 242 17.87 19.70 -1.40
N ILE A 243 16.91 19.38 -2.26
CA ILE A 243 15.55 19.95 -2.14
C ILE A 243 14.80 19.41 -0.92
N GLY A 244 15.10 18.18 -0.48
CA GLY A 244 14.49 17.55 0.69
C GLY A 244 14.92 18.18 2.03
N LEU A 245 16.00 18.94 2.07
CA LEU A 245 16.42 19.71 3.24
C LEU A 245 15.50 20.91 3.53
N ASP A 246 14.77 21.39 2.53
CA ASP A 246 13.76 22.41 2.76
C ASP A 246 12.56 21.80 3.51
N PRO A 247 12.23 22.27 4.75
CA PRO A 247 11.14 21.68 5.53
C PRO A 247 9.76 21.82 4.87
N ARG A 248 9.60 22.76 3.94
CA ARG A 248 8.36 22.94 3.16
C ARG A 248 8.18 21.83 2.13
N ILE A 249 9.25 21.16 1.72
CA ILE A 249 9.26 20.06 0.74
C ILE A 249 9.35 18.72 1.48
N GLY A 250 10.38 18.54 2.31
CA GLY A 250 10.68 17.32 3.04
C GLY A 250 11.13 16.16 2.12
N ARG A 251 11.98 15.27 2.64
CA ARG A 251 12.61 14.18 1.87
C ARG A 251 11.63 13.04 1.49
N GLY A 252 10.60 12.81 2.33
CA GLY A 252 9.64 11.71 2.12
C GLY A 252 8.93 11.79 0.77
N GLY A 253 8.85 10.67 0.03
CA GLY A 253 8.18 10.59 -1.27
C GLY A 253 8.99 11.14 -2.45
N LEU A 254 10.28 11.49 -2.26
CA LEU A 254 11.18 11.99 -3.32
C LEU A 254 12.19 10.94 -3.81
N ASN A 255 11.90 9.65 -3.68
CA ASN A 255 12.72 8.61 -4.28
C ASN A 255 12.28 8.35 -5.73
N ALA A 256 13.12 8.70 -6.69
CA ALA A 256 12.89 8.33 -8.09
C ALA A 256 12.95 6.81 -8.25
N GLY A 257 12.06 6.27 -9.09
CA GLY A 257 11.93 4.83 -9.26
C GLY A 257 11.05 4.44 -10.45
N PRO A 258 10.69 3.16 -10.57
CA PRO A 258 9.88 2.64 -11.67
C PRO A 258 8.40 3.04 -11.61
N GLY A 259 8.03 3.89 -10.69
CA GLY A 259 6.65 4.32 -10.41
C GLY A 259 6.12 3.83 -9.07
N TYR A 260 4.88 4.23 -8.74
CA TYR A 260 4.14 3.71 -7.60
C TYR A 260 3.10 2.69 -8.03
N GLY A 261 2.86 1.72 -7.16
CA GLY A 261 1.90 0.63 -7.34
C GLY A 261 1.20 0.30 -6.03
N GLY A 262 0.78 -0.93 -5.89
CA GLY A 262 0.07 -1.45 -4.72
C GLY A 262 -1.44 -1.21 -4.77
N GLY A 263 -2.13 -1.74 -3.78
CA GLY A 263 -3.59 -1.66 -3.68
C GLY A 263 -4.15 -0.31 -3.26
N CYS A 264 -3.31 0.70 -2.97
CA CYS A 264 -3.72 1.98 -2.40
C CYS A 264 -3.48 3.16 -3.33
N LEU A 265 -2.21 3.55 -3.58
CA LEU A 265 -1.91 4.80 -4.29
C LEU A 265 -2.55 4.90 -5.68
N PRO A 266 -2.45 3.91 -6.58
CA PRO A 266 -3.04 4.05 -7.90
C PRO A 266 -4.55 4.25 -7.87
N LYS A 267 -5.27 3.43 -7.10
CA LYS A 267 -6.73 3.55 -6.98
C LYS A 267 -7.15 4.87 -6.34
N ASP A 268 -6.42 5.33 -5.31
CA ASP A 268 -6.78 6.52 -4.55
C ASP A 268 -6.53 7.80 -5.37
N VAL A 269 -5.45 7.86 -6.17
CA VAL A 269 -5.22 8.97 -7.11
C VAL A 269 -6.35 9.05 -8.14
N ARG A 270 -6.73 7.90 -8.75
CA ARG A 270 -7.83 7.84 -9.72
C ARG A 270 -9.17 8.26 -9.12
N ALA A 271 -9.53 7.68 -7.98
CA ALA A 271 -10.80 7.99 -7.31
C ALA A 271 -10.85 9.43 -6.79
N PHE A 272 -9.74 9.98 -6.29
CA PHE A 272 -9.68 11.37 -5.86
C PHE A 272 -9.76 12.34 -7.05
N THR A 273 -9.14 11.99 -8.19
CA THR A 273 -9.28 12.72 -9.45
C THR A 273 -10.74 12.78 -9.93
N ALA A 274 -11.44 11.64 -9.86
CA ALA A 274 -12.86 11.58 -10.23
C ALA A 274 -13.74 12.37 -9.25
N SER A 275 -13.46 12.28 -7.95
CA SER A 275 -14.15 13.06 -6.92
C SER A 275 -13.96 14.57 -7.14
N ALA A 276 -12.74 15.00 -7.47
CA ALA A 276 -12.46 16.41 -7.80
C ALA A 276 -13.31 16.90 -8.98
N ARG A 277 -13.43 16.10 -10.04
CA ARG A 277 -14.31 16.43 -11.19
C ARG A 277 -15.77 16.52 -10.80
N THR A 278 -16.27 15.54 -10.03
CA THR A 278 -17.67 15.53 -9.58
C THR A 278 -18.01 16.75 -8.73
N LEU A 279 -17.05 17.22 -7.93
CA LEU A 279 -17.17 18.40 -7.09
C LEU A 279 -16.89 19.73 -7.83
N GLY A 280 -16.53 19.67 -9.13
CA GLY A 280 -16.23 20.86 -9.93
C GLY A 280 -14.83 21.43 -9.74
N ALA A 281 -13.92 20.74 -9.01
CA ALA A 281 -12.54 21.14 -8.76
C ALA A 281 -11.62 20.69 -9.93
N ASN A 282 -11.85 21.22 -11.13
CA ASN A 282 -11.23 20.76 -12.37
C ASN A 282 -9.71 20.99 -12.41
N GLU A 283 -9.21 22.04 -11.77
CA GLU A 283 -7.77 22.33 -11.67
C GLU A 283 -7.04 21.25 -10.87
N ALA A 284 -7.61 20.82 -9.74
CA ALA A 284 -7.08 19.72 -8.94
C ALA A 284 -7.08 18.41 -9.74
N ALA A 285 -8.19 18.11 -10.44
CA ALA A 285 -8.28 16.93 -11.30
C ALA A 285 -7.24 16.95 -12.43
N THR A 286 -6.89 18.12 -12.96
CA THR A 286 -5.87 18.26 -14.02
C THR A 286 -4.47 17.95 -13.50
N MET A 287 -4.10 18.45 -12.31
CA MET A 287 -2.80 18.17 -11.70
C MET A 287 -2.64 16.66 -11.38
N LEU A 288 -3.68 16.05 -10.84
CA LEU A 288 -3.67 14.63 -10.48
C LEU A 288 -3.57 13.72 -11.71
N ARG A 289 -4.29 14.06 -12.79
CA ARG A 289 -4.20 13.32 -14.05
C ARG A 289 -2.79 13.40 -14.65
N ALA A 290 -2.15 14.57 -14.64
CA ALA A 290 -0.77 14.70 -15.11
C ALA A 290 0.20 13.80 -14.30
N ALA A 291 -0.01 13.71 -12.97
CA ALA A 291 0.78 12.82 -12.14
C ALA A 291 0.54 11.33 -12.48
N GLU A 292 -0.69 10.94 -12.76
CA GLU A 292 -1.04 9.59 -13.19
C GLU A 292 -0.41 9.25 -14.56
N GLU A 293 -0.52 10.14 -15.54
CA GLU A 293 0.10 9.99 -16.88
C GLU A 293 1.62 9.78 -16.78
N VAL A 294 2.29 10.53 -15.89
CA VAL A 294 3.72 10.30 -15.61
C VAL A 294 3.94 8.90 -15.03
N ASN A 295 3.14 8.47 -14.04
CA ASN A 295 3.29 7.14 -13.45
C ASN A 295 3.06 6.01 -14.47
N GLU A 296 2.04 6.12 -15.30
CA GLU A 296 1.74 5.15 -16.38
C GLU A 296 2.84 5.06 -17.44
N SER A 297 3.61 6.13 -17.65
CA SER A 297 4.72 6.15 -18.60
C SER A 297 5.98 5.43 -18.09
N ARG A 298 6.08 5.11 -16.79
CA ARG A 298 7.31 4.59 -16.18
C ARG A 298 7.79 3.25 -16.74
N PRO A 299 6.93 2.25 -17.03
CA PRO A 299 7.41 1.02 -17.65
C PRO A 299 8.09 1.25 -19.00
N THR A 300 7.54 2.14 -19.82
CA THR A 300 8.14 2.50 -21.12
C THR A 300 9.46 3.27 -20.96
N ALA A 301 9.55 4.17 -19.97
CA ALA A 301 10.80 4.88 -19.68
C ALA A 301 11.89 3.93 -19.17
N ALA A 302 11.53 2.96 -18.33
CA ALA A 302 12.44 1.92 -17.86
C ALA A 302 12.93 1.04 -19.03
N LEU A 303 12.03 0.58 -19.89
CA LEU A 303 12.42 -0.19 -21.09
C LEU A 303 13.40 0.58 -21.96
N LYS A 304 13.17 1.88 -22.20
CA LYS A 304 14.10 2.72 -22.95
C LYS A 304 15.49 2.76 -22.30
N LEU A 305 15.57 2.93 -20.99
CA LEU A 305 16.85 2.90 -20.24
C LEU A 305 17.56 1.54 -20.38
N ILE A 306 16.81 0.46 -20.30
CA ILE A 306 17.30 -0.92 -20.47
C ILE A 306 17.89 -1.13 -21.87
N GLU A 307 17.15 -0.76 -22.92
CA GLU A 307 17.63 -0.90 -24.32
C GLU A 307 18.84 0.00 -24.62
N GLN A 308 18.88 1.20 -24.05
CA GLN A 308 20.06 2.07 -24.13
C GLN A 308 21.29 1.46 -23.45
N THR A 309 21.09 0.76 -22.33
CA THR A 309 22.18 0.09 -21.61
C THR A 309 22.68 -1.12 -22.36
N LEU A 310 21.80 -1.90 -22.98
CA LEU A 310 22.13 -3.04 -23.83
C LEU A 310 22.75 -2.64 -25.18
N GLY A 311 22.49 -1.40 -25.65
CA GLY A 311 22.86 -0.96 -27.00
C GLY A 311 22.05 -1.62 -28.12
N ARG A 312 20.96 -2.38 -27.77
CA ARG A 312 20.07 -3.12 -28.69
C ARG A 312 18.69 -3.29 -28.10
N PRO A 313 17.66 -3.60 -28.90
CA PRO A 313 16.35 -4.02 -28.39
C PRO A 313 16.43 -5.26 -27.50
N VAL A 314 15.44 -5.44 -26.63
CA VAL A 314 15.38 -6.58 -25.69
C VAL A 314 14.96 -7.91 -26.34
N ASP A 315 14.61 -7.93 -27.63
CA ASP A 315 14.19 -9.14 -28.36
C ASP A 315 15.30 -10.21 -28.31
N GLY A 316 14.93 -11.41 -27.86
CA GLY A 316 15.83 -12.55 -27.68
C GLY A 316 16.80 -12.44 -26.50
N VAL A 317 16.76 -11.37 -25.69
CA VAL A 317 17.63 -11.18 -24.52
C VAL A 317 17.08 -11.93 -23.31
N ARG A 318 17.96 -12.61 -22.56
CA ARG A 318 17.62 -13.22 -21.26
C ARG A 318 17.81 -12.21 -20.15
N ILE A 319 16.70 -11.82 -19.50
CA ILE A 319 16.66 -10.76 -18.50
C ILE A 319 16.18 -11.32 -17.18
N THR A 320 16.90 -11.06 -16.12
CA THR A 320 16.44 -11.32 -14.75
C THR A 320 15.90 -10.03 -14.13
N VAL A 321 14.68 -10.08 -13.59
CA VAL A 321 14.07 -8.99 -12.83
C VAL A 321 14.12 -9.32 -11.34
N TRP A 322 14.80 -8.48 -10.58
CA TRP A 322 14.83 -8.54 -9.12
C TRP A 322 13.72 -7.70 -8.52
N GLY A 323 12.68 -8.37 -8.06
CA GLY A 323 11.48 -7.82 -7.49
C GLY A 323 10.23 -8.12 -8.32
N ALA A 324 9.17 -8.52 -7.64
CA ALA A 324 7.81 -8.68 -8.16
C ALA A 324 6.81 -7.84 -7.38
N SER A 325 6.98 -7.72 -6.06
CA SER A 325 6.19 -6.85 -5.21
C SER A 325 6.32 -5.38 -5.61
N PHE A 326 5.28 -4.58 -5.38
CA PHE A 326 5.29 -3.16 -5.76
C PHE A 326 6.30 -2.34 -4.93
N LYS A 327 6.69 -2.82 -3.76
CA LYS A 327 7.75 -2.30 -2.88
C LYS A 327 8.26 -3.41 -1.96
N ALA A 328 9.37 -3.20 -1.28
CA ALA A 328 9.86 -4.12 -0.24
C ALA A 328 8.90 -4.19 0.97
N GLY A 329 8.97 -5.30 1.74
CA GLY A 329 8.21 -5.50 2.96
C GLY A 329 6.77 -6.01 2.76
N THR A 330 6.40 -6.43 1.53
CA THR A 330 5.07 -7.00 1.23
C THR A 330 5.15 -8.02 0.11
N ASP A 331 4.18 -8.94 0.07
CA ASP A 331 3.98 -9.88 -1.05
C ASP A 331 2.92 -9.38 -2.06
N ASP A 332 2.45 -8.13 -1.91
CA ASP A 332 1.44 -7.53 -2.79
C ASP A 332 2.03 -7.13 -4.15
N VAL A 333 1.42 -7.67 -5.20
CA VAL A 333 1.80 -7.43 -6.60
C VAL A 333 0.75 -6.62 -7.38
N ARG A 334 -0.26 -6.09 -6.70
CA ARG A 334 -1.28 -5.27 -7.35
C ARG A 334 -0.65 -4.02 -7.96
N GLU A 335 -0.91 -3.80 -9.24
CA GLU A 335 -0.34 -2.69 -10.01
C GLU A 335 1.18 -2.52 -9.78
N SER A 336 1.92 -3.63 -9.68
CA SER A 336 3.37 -3.61 -9.48
C SER A 336 4.09 -3.03 -10.69
N PRO A 337 4.86 -1.94 -10.52
CA PRO A 337 5.71 -1.41 -11.60
C PRO A 337 6.77 -2.41 -12.06
N ALA A 338 7.28 -3.23 -11.14
CA ALA A 338 8.27 -4.27 -11.46
C ALA A 338 7.70 -5.30 -12.44
N LEU A 339 6.49 -5.83 -12.15
CA LEU A 339 5.83 -6.78 -13.05
C LEU A 339 5.34 -6.13 -14.35
N ALA A 340 4.93 -4.86 -14.33
CA ALA A 340 4.58 -4.14 -15.55
C ALA A 340 5.78 -4.00 -16.49
N ILE A 341 6.98 -3.74 -15.97
CA ILE A 341 8.22 -3.70 -16.75
C ILE A 341 8.59 -5.11 -17.25
N ALA A 342 8.51 -6.13 -16.38
CA ALA A 342 8.80 -7.52 -16.75
C ALA A 342 7.88 -8.00 -17.89
N ALA A 343 6.58 -7.78 -17.76
CA ALA A 343 5.60 -8.13 -18.80
C ALA A 343 5.83 -7.36 -20.10
N LEU A 344 6.18 -6.07 -20.02
CA LEU A 344 6.49 -5.26 -21.21
C LEU A 344 7.74 -5.79 -21.93
N MET A 345 8.80 -6.17 -21.22
CA MET A 345 9.99 -6.78 -21.82
C MET A 345 9.66 -8.14 -22.46
N HIS A 346 8.88 -8.96 -21.77
CA HIS A 346 8.40 -10.24 -22.33
C HIS A 346 7.60 -10.04 -23.62
N GLN A 347 6.66 -9.08 -23.65
CA GLN A 347 5.90 -8.72 -24.85
C GLN A 347 6.77 -8.21 -26.00
N ARG A 348 7.97 -7.70 -25.70
CA ARG A 348 8.96 -7.25 -26.68
C ARG A 348 9.95 -8.34 -27.08
N GLY A 349 9.69 -9.61 -26.72
CA GLY A 349 10.45 -10.77 -27.13
C GLY A 349 11.59 -11.19 -26.20
N ALA A 350 11.77 -10.55 -25.04
CA ALA A 350 12.74 -11.00 -24.03
C ALA A 350 12.27 -12.30 -23.34
N THR A 351 13.23 -13.14 -22.95
CA THR A 351 12.99 -14.21 -21.98
C THR A 351 13.21 -13.63 -20.57
N VAL A 352 12.13 -13.51 -19.81
CA VAL A 352 12.16 -12.81 -18.52
C VAL A 352 11.97 -13.79 -17.38
N THR A 353 12.96 -13.83 -16.47
CA THR A 353 12.89 -14.57 -15.20
C THR A 353 12.76 -13.57 -14.05
N VAL A 354 11.79 -13.77 -13.16
CA VAL A 354 11.52 -12.89 -12.01
C VAL A 354 11.90 -13.60 -10.72
N HIS A 355 12.59 -12.89 -9.84
CA HIS A 355 12.84 -13.32 -8.45
C HIS A 355 12.33 -12.27 -7.46
N ASP A 356 11.63 -12.74 -6.43
CA ASP A 356 11.20 -11.93 -5.29
C ASP A 356 11.17 -12.83 -4.04
N PRO A 357 11.63 -12.37 -2.88
CA PRO A 357 11.71 -13.23 -1.68
C PRO A 357 10.35 -13.69 -1.14
N HIS A 358 9.26 -12.96 -1.44
CA HIS A 358 7.95 -13.21 -0.85
C HIS A 358 6.82 -13.26 -1.87
N ALA A 359 6.94 -12.55 -2.99
CA ALA A 359 5.82 -12.32 -3.91
C ALA A 359 5.72 -13.32 -5.07
N VAL A 360 6.65 -14.27 -5.24
CA VAL A 360 6.63 -15.24 -6.36
C VAL A 360 5.30 -15.99 -6.48
N PRO A 361 4.70 -16.56 -5.40
CA PRO A 361 3.43 -17.28 -5.52
C PRO A 361 2.26 -16.40 -5.99
N THR A 362 2.27 -15.13 -5.58
CA THR A 362 1.24 -14.15 -5.93
C THR A 362 1.44 -13.63 -7.36
N ALA A 363 2.70 -13.37 -7.73
CA ALA A 363 3.09 -12.94 -9.06
C ALA A 363 2.78 -13.99 -10.14
N LEU A 364 3.10 -15.27 -9.88
CA LEU A 364 2.80 -16.38 -10.80
C LEU A 364 1.31 -16.50 -11.12
N ARG A 365 0.44 -16.26 -10.14
CA ARG A 365 -1.02 -16.29 -10.40
C ARG A 365 -1.49 -15.15 -11.29
N ARG A 366 -0.81 -14.01 -11.25
CA ARG A 366 -1.20 -12.78 -11.97
C ARG A 366 -0.54 -12.66 -13.34
N HIS A 367 0.69 -13.12 -13.46
CA HIS A 367 1.52 -13.08 -14.66
C HIS A 367 2.10 -14.48 -14.97
N PRO A 368 1.25 -15.47 -15.30
CA PRO A 368 1.70 -16.85 -15.58
C PRO A 368 2.55 -16.97 -16.85
N GLU A 369 2.63 -15.89 -17.65
CA GLU A 369 3.44 -15.82 -18.88
C GLU A 369 4.94 -15.58 -18.60
N LEU A 370 5.32 -15.22 -17.37
CA LEU A 370 6.71 -14.98 -16.95
C LEU A 370 7.29 -16.22 -16.27
N ASP A 371 8.61 -16.39 -16.34
CA ASP A 371 9.34 -17.39 -15.57
C ASP A 371 9.67 -16.87 -14.18
N TYR A 372 9.69 -17.76 -13.17
CA TYR A 372 9.95 -17.41 -11.78
C TYR A 372 10.99 -18.31 -11.15
N CYS A 373 11.85 -17.73 -10.30
CA CYS A 373 12.83 -18.46 -9.49
C CYS A 373 12.67 -18.16 -8.01
N GLU A 374 12.83 -19.19 -7.17
CA GLU A 374 12.73 -19.07 -5.70
C GLU A 374 13.98 -18.45 -5.09
N THR A 375 15.17 -18.65 -5.68
CA THR A 375 16.42 -18.10 -5.17
C THR A 375 17.02 -17.07 -6.12
N LEU A 376 17.76 -16.14 -5.55
CA LEU A 376 18.45 -15.09 -6.29
C LEU A 376 19.45 -15.70 -7.29
N GLU A 377 20.25 -16.68 -6.84
CA GLU A 377 21.29 -17.31 -7.66
C GLU A 377 20.69 -18.08 -8.84
N ALA A 378 19.60 -18.82 -8.63
CA ALA A 378 18.93 -19.55 -9.71
C ALA A 378 18.37 -18.60 -10.78
N SER A 379 17.91 -17.41 -10.38
CA SER A 379 17.38 -16.41 -11.31
C SER A 379 18.45 -15.86 -12.27
N LEU A 380 19.73 -15.95 -11.92
CA LEU A 380 20.84 -15.41 -12.69
C LEU A 380 21.35 -16.34 -13.79
N THR A 381 20.87 -17.57 -13.84
CA THR A 381 21.35 -18.56 -14.81
C THR A 381 21.22 -18.06 -16.23
N ALA A 382 22.38 -17.86 -16.88
CA ALA A 382 22.50 -17.34 -18.25
C ALA A 382 21.86 -15.95 -18.50
N ALA A 383 21.62 -15.16 -17.46
CA ALA A 383 21.12 -13.79 -17.59
C ALA A 383 22.14 -12.90 -18.32
N GLU A 384 21.68 -12.14 -19.30
CA GLU A 384 22.45 -11.13 -20.04
C GLU A 384 22.27 -9.74 -19.42
N LEU A 385 21.24 -9.57 -18.60
CA LEU A 385 20.93 -8.34 -17.90
C LEU A 385 20.17 -8.61 -16.61
N ILE A 386 20.48 -7.87 -15.55
CA ILE A 386 19.70 -7.79 -14.33
C ILE A 386 18.96 -6.43 -14.30
N VAL A 387 17.65 -6.45 -14.01
CA VAL A 387 16.85 -5.26 -13.75
C VAL A 387 16.41 -5.29 -12.28
N LEU A 388 16.95 -4.38 -11.46
CA LEU A 388 16.56 -4.23 -10.07
C LEU A 388 15.36 -3.29 -10.00
N ALA A 389 14.17 -3.85 -9.69
CA ALA A 389 12.89 -3.15 -9.76
C ALA A 389 12.19 -2.98 -8.40
N THR A 390 12.57 -3.76 -7.36
CA THR A 390 12.06 -3.61 -5.98
C THR A 390 13.22 -3.53 -4.99
N GLU A 391 13.09 -2.64 -4.01
CA GLU A 391 14.17 -2.27 -3.08
C GLU A 391 14.34 -3.21 -1.88
N TRP A 392 14.30 -4.53 -2.08
CA TRP A 392 14.52 -5.48 -1.01
C TRP A 392 15.93 -5.40 -0.43
N PRO A 393 16.12 -5.50 0.92
CA PRO A 393 17.42 -5.42 1.56
C PRO A 393 18.45 -6.41 1.00
N HIS A 394 18.05 -7.66 0.75
CA HIS A 394 18.95 -8.70 0.24
C HIS A 394 19.49 -8.41 -1.16
N PHE A 395 18.80 -7.63 -2.00
CA PHE A 395 19.35 -7.16 -3.27
C PHE A 395 20.45 -6.10 -3.06
N ARG A 396 20.31 -5.27 -2.01
CA ARG A 396 21.35 -4.30 -1.63
C ARG A 396 22.62 -5.00 -1.12
N GLU A 397 22.44 -6.10 -0.40
CA GLU A 397 23.51 -6.88 0.23
C GLU A 397 24.17 -7.86 -0.73
N ALA A 398 23.68 -8.00 -1.96
CA ALA A 398 24.22 -8.89 -2.97
C ALA A 398 25.67 -8.50 -3.33
N ASP A 399 26.59 -9.48 -3.27
CA ASP A 399 27.99 -9.26 -3.61
C ASP A 399 28.23 -9.46 -5.13
N PRO A 400 28.60 -8.39 -5.87
CA PRO A 400 28.83 -8.47 -7.31
C PRO A 400 29.90 -9.47 -7.73
N LYS A 401 30.87 -9.76 -6.86
CA LYS A 401 31.96 -10.73 -7.20
C LYS A 401 31.46 -12.16 -7.16
N THR A 402 30.61 -12.49 -6.22
CA THR A 402 30.03 -13.84 -6.10
C THR A 402 28.97 -14.11 -7.18
N LEU A 403 28.32 -13.06 -7.67
CA LEU A 403 27.28 -13.17 -8.70
C LEU A 403 27.83 -13.17 -10.13
N ALA A 404 29.01 -12.58 -10.37
CA ALA A 404 29.64 -12.48 -11.70
C ALA A 404 29.74 -13.81 -12.46
N PRO A 405 30.11 -14.95 -11.85
CA PRO A 405 30.21 -16.22 -12.58
C PRO A 405 28.84 -16.86 -12.90
N LEU A 406 27.73 -16.36 -12.37
CA LEU A 406 26.38 -16.92 -12.53
C LEU A 406 25.65 -16.35 -13.75
N VAL A 407 26.08 -15.20 -14.27
CA VAL A 407 25.44 -14.49 -15.38
C VAL A 407 26.21 -14.71 -16.70
N ALA A 408 25.54 -14.51 -17.82
CA ALA A 408 26.20 -14.49 -19.13
C ALA A 408 26.91 -13.17 -19.35
N ASP A 409 26.30 -12.05 -18.99
CA ASP A 409 26.90 -10.71 -19.10
C ASP A 409 26.72 -9.95 -17.78
N GLN A 410 27.76 -9.23 -17.35
CA GLN A 410 27.78 -8.45 -16.12
C GLN A 410 27.14 -7.06 -16.35
N VAL A 411 25.83 -7.03 -16.60
CA VAL A 411 25.07 -5.80 -16.87
C VAL A 411 23.91 -5.69 -15.87
N LEU A 412 23.79 -4.53 -15.20
CA LEU A 412 22.72 -4.26 -14.24
C LEU A 412 22.11 -2.89 -14.47
N VAL A 413 20.78 -2.85 -14.55
CA VAL A 413 19.97 -1.62 -14.52
C VAL A 413 19.26 -1.53 -13.17
N ASP A 414 19.64 -0.55 -12.36
CA ASP A 414 19.06 -0.30 -11.05
C ASP A 414 18.01 0.83 -11.14
N LEU A 415 16.75 0.44 -11.14
CA LEU A 415 15.61 1.37 -11.20
C LEU A 415 15.25 1.99 -9.84
N ARG A 416 15.89 1.54 -8.75
CA ARG A 416 15.62 1.99 -7.37
C ARG A 416 16.75 2.81 -6.77
N ASN A 417 17.88 2.93 -7.46
CA ASN A 417 19.11 3.52 -6.93
C ASN A 417 19.51 2.87 -5.59
N LEU A 418 19.41 1.54 -5.53
CA LEU A 418 19.53 0.75 -4.30
C LEU A 418 20.98 0.35 -4.00
N ILE A 419 21.72 -0.07 -5.05
CA ILE A 419 23.07 -0.63 -4.90
C ILE A 419 24.15 0.46 -4.90
N ASP A 420 25.30 0.11 -4.34
CA ASP A 420 26.55 0.88 -4.52
C ASP A 420 27.09 0.62 -5.93
N ALA A 421 26.74 1.49 -6.87
CA ALA A 421 27.13 1.33 -8.26
C ALA A 421 28.65 1.33 -8.47
N ASP A 422 29.42 2.05 -7.65
CA ASP A 422 30.87 2.13 -7.78
C ASP A 422 31.52 0.81 -7.34
N ALA A 423 31.05 0.20 -6.26
CA ALA A 423 31.48 -1.13 -5.84
C ALA A 423 31.20 -2.20 -6.92
N TRP A 424 30.03 -2.13 -7.56
CA TRP A 424 29.67 -3.06 -8.64
C TRP A 424 30.54 -2.84 -9.90
N ARG A 425 30.79 -1.59 -10.29
CA ARG A 425 31.70 -1.26 -11.43
C ARG A 425 33.10 -1.71 -11.17
N MET A 426 33.64 -1.53 -9.93
CA MET A 426 34.97 -2.04 -9.56
C MET A 426 35.03 -3.56 -9.63
N ALA A 427 33.92 -4.27 -9.52
CA ALA A 427 33.82 -5.72 -9.72
C ALA A 427 33.62 -6.13 -11.19
N GLY A 428 33.68 -5.19 -12.15
CA GLY A 428 33.60 -5.46 -13.59
C GLY A 428 32.19 -5.36 -14.18
N TRP A 429 31.20 -4.87 -13.44
CA TRP A 429 29.82 -4.74 -13.93
C TRP A 429 29.59 -3.43 -14.66
N THR A 430 28.85 -3.48 -15.75
CA THR A 430 28.21 -2.30 -16.34
C THR A 430 26.95 -1.99 -15.53
N VAL A 431 26.94 -0.85 -14.85
CA VAL A 431 25.82 -0.43 -14.00
C VAL A 431 25.20 0.85 -14.51
N ARG A 432 23.90 0.82 -14.73
CA ARG A 432 23.09 1.99 -15.06
C ARG A 432 22.03 2.23 -13.98
N GLN A 433 21.95 3.46 -13.48
CA GLN A 433 20.97 3.83 -12.46
C GLN A 433 20.01 4.88 -12.99
N LEU A 434 18.74 4.78 -12.56
CA LEU A 434 17.68 5.69 -12.98
C LEU A 434 17.98 7.14 -12.53
N GLY A 435 17.89 8.11 -13.45
CA GLY A 435 18.08 9.52 -13.14
C GLY A 435 19.51 9.92 -12.76
N ARG A 436 20.49 9.08 -13.10
CA ARG A 436 21.91 9.36 -12.88
C ARG A 436 22.69 9.37 -14.20
N PRO A 437 23.78 10.16 -14.28
CA PRO A 437 24.58 10.24 -15.50
C PRO A 437 25.18 8.86 -15.85
N ALA A 438 25.37 8.61 -17.14
CA ALA A 438 26.25 7.53 -17.56
C ALA A 438 27.67 7.91 -17.11
N GLN A 439 28.31 7.06 -16.33
CA GLN A 439 29.75 7.15 -16.13
C GLN A 439 30.41 6.36 -17.27
N GLU A 440 31.31 7.03 -17.98
CA GLU A 440 32.14 6.43 -19.05
C GLU A 440 33.11 5.39 -18.50
#